data_a190b0df34f8ba91a61122bca67b2dc3
#
_entry.id   a190b0df34f8ba91a61122bca67b2dc3
#
_cell.length_a   1.000
_cell.length_b   1.000
_cell.length_c   1.000
_cell.angle_alpha   90.00
_cell.angle_beta   90.00
_cell.angle_gamma   90.00
#
_symmetry.space_group_name_H-M   'P 1'
#
loop_
_entity.id
_entity.type
_entity.pdbx_description
1 polymer ?
#
loop_
_entity_poly.entity_id
_entity_poly.type
_entity_poly.pdbx_seq_one_letter_code
_entity_poly.pdbx_strand_id
1 'polypeptide(L)'
;MTDSNNSRSARTIAVTAGRPQNENDPLNASIVLASNFQSSGDYARTHGTSTWAALEQAVGELEGGQCLSFATGMAAASAILFALHPSIVVVPSVSYLGVRALLSDMQDHGHVRVVSVDIVDTEAVVKAIKAASAEVGAERVVLWIETPTNPTLDEAELEELCVAANASDIKTVVDSTFASPIGQQPLQFGATVVMHSGTKFIGGHSDLMIGLTLTNDAEVFEKLSRARVVQGATPGALEAFLALRGLRTLPLRYEAATKNANEICRRLQTHSAIEWAKNVGPMLSYIVKGGATAADRVCATASMIITATSLGGVETTMERRQKYAGDAHVNPGLIRMSVGIEDVEDIWADLEKALAS
;
A
#
# COMPACT_ATOMS: atom_id res chain seq x y z
N MET A 1 38.67 5.84 7.97
CA MET A 1 37.94 5.19 9.08
C MET A 1 36.82 4.43 8.45
N THR A 2 36.86 3.13 8.53
CA THR A 2 36.01 2.19 7.81
C THR A 2 34.59 2.27 8.36
N ASP A 3 33.64 2.79 7.55
CA ASP A 3 32.23 2.62 7.80
C ASP A 3 31.90 1.13 7.79
N SER A 4 31.77 0.58 8.98
CA SER A 4 31.10 -0.70 9.15
C SER A 4 29.60 -0.43 8.86
N ASN A 5 29.18 -0.80 7.67
CA ASN A 5 27.78 -0.77 7.24
C ASN A 5 26.98 -1.75 8.14
N ASN A 6 26.65 -1.29 9.35
CA ASN A 6 25.85 -2.01 10.31
C ASN A 6 24.38 -1.73 9.94
N SER A 7 23.88 -2.40 8.90
CA SER A 7 22.47 -2.26 8.47
C SER A 7 21.58 -2.75 9.62
N ARG A 8 20.96 -1.78 10.32
CA ARG A 8 20.00 -2.08 11.38
C ARG A 8 18.81 -2.85 10.78
N SER A 9 18.29 -3.81 11.53
CA SER A 9 17.08 -4.54 11.12
C SER A 9 15.87 -3.61 11.00
N ALA A 10 14.90 -3.99 10.16
CA ALA A 10 13.65 -3.26 10.01
C ALA A 10 12.93 -2.98 11.35
N ARG A 11 12.98 -3.92 12.29
CA ARG A 11 12.44 -3.74 13.65
C ARG A 11 13.14 -2.60 14.41
N THR A 12 14.45 -2.51 14.31
CA THR A 12 15.23 -1.44 14.96
C THR A 12 14.96 -0.10 14.28
N ILE A 13 14.95 -0.06 12.94
CA ILE A 13 14.64 1.16 12.16
C ILE A 13 13.25 1.68 12.53
N ALA A 14 12.22 0.84 12.52
CA ALA A 14 10.86 1.24 12.89
C ALA A 14 10.78 1.90 14.28
N VAL A 15 11.59 1.47 15.23
CA VAL A 15 11.63 2.04 16.59
C VAL A 15 12.47 3.32 16.67
N THR A 16 13.58 3.41 15.94
CA THR A 16 14.61 4.45 16.15
C THR A 16 14.58 5.60 15.15
N ALA A 17 14.16 5.36 13.89
CA ALA A 17 14.19 6.38 12.83
C ALA A 17 13.21 7.54 13.08
N GLY A 18 13.52 8.73 12.53
CA GLY A 18 12.67 9.91 12.67
C GLY A 18 12.52 10.43 14.11
N ARG A 19 13.47 10.14 15.00
CA ARG A 19 13.53 10.71 16.35
C ARG A 19 14.38 11.97 16.37
N PRO A 20 14.03 12.98 17.21
CA PRO A 20 14.92 14.09 17.50
C PRO A 20 16.32 13.63 17.94
N GLN A 21 17.35 14.33 17.56
CA GLN A 21 18.76 13.92 17.72
C GLN A 21 19.59 14.84 18.61
N ASN A 22 19.08 16.02 18.98
CA ASN A 22 19.86 16.97 19.78
C ASN A 22 19.80 16.62 21.27
N GLU A 23 20.80 17.05 22.00
CA GLU A 23 20.81 16.95 23.46
C GLU A 23 19.61 17.72 24.06
N ASN A 24 18.91 17.10 24.99
CA ASN A 24 17.67 17.61 25.62
C ASN A 24 16.44 17.66 24.71
N ASP A 25 16.48 17.15 23.47
CA ASP A 25 15.28 16.97 22.67
C ASP A 25 14.31 15.97 23.35
N PRO A 26 13.00 16.12 23.15
CA PRO A 26 12.06 15.11 23.58
C PRO A 26 12.32 13.79 22.83
N LEU A 27 12.10 12.66 23.48
CA LEU A 27 12.35 11.34 22.90
C LEU A 27 11.49 11.06 21.63
N ASN A 28 10.40 11.77 21.45
CA ASN A 28 9.49 11.61 20.31
C ASN A 28 9.33 12.94 19.54
N ALA A 29 8.99 12.85 18.25
CA ALA A 29 8.73 14.03 17.43
C ALA A 29 7.55 14.84 17.99
N SER A 30 7.64 16.18 17.90
CA SER A 30 6.57 17.08 18.29
C SER A 30 5.49 17.19 17.20
N ILE A 31 4.25 17.44 17.58
CA ILE A 31 3.17 17.80 16.65
C ILE A 31 3.24 19.32 16.41
N VAL A 32 3.60 19.71 15.20
CA VAL A 32 3.70 21.13 14.80
C VAL A 32 2.45 21.51 14.00
N LEU A 33 1.56 22.25 14.64
CA LEU A 33 0.34 22.81 14.05
C LEU A 33 0.61 24.24 13.54
N ALA A 34 1.36 24.34 12.43
CA ALA A 34 1.70 25.62 11.83
C ALA A 34 1.50 25.60 10.32
N SER A 35 0.95 26.69 9.76
CA SER A 35 0.88 26.91 8.32
C SER A 35 2.03 27.78 7.82
N ASN A 36 2.54 28.70 8.64
CA ASN A 36 3.60 29.65 8.32
C ASN A 36 4.53 29.85 9.52
N PHE A 37 5.71 30.40 9.27
CA PHE A 37 6.77 30.53 10.26
C PHE A 37 7.27 31.97 10.31
N GLN A 38 7.72 32.42 11.50
CA GLN A 38 8.19 33.79 11.71
C GLN A 38 9.52 34.00 10.99
N SER A 39 9.64 35.12 10.29
CA SER A 39 10.87 35.67 9.71
C SER A 39 11.63 34.80 8.71
N SER A 40 11.16 33.54 8.42
CA SER A 40 11.83 32.67 7.46
C SER A 40 11.25 32.75 6.04
N GLY A 41 9.99 33.19 5.91
CA GLY A 41 9.25 33.11 4.65
C GLY A 41 8.75 31.71 4.33
N ASP A 42 8.94 30.75 5.25
CA ASP A 42 8.50 29.38 5.06
C ASP A 42 6.99 29.25 5.20
N TYR A 43 6.44 28.31 4.42
CA TYR A 43 5.03 27.96 4.42
C TYR A 43 4.89 26.44 4.39
N ALA A 44 4.12 25.87 5.30
CA ALA A 44 4.06 24.41 5.51
C ALA A 44 3.73 23.62 4.23
N ARG A 45 2.81 24.11 3.38
CA ARG A 45 2.49 23.45 2.11
C ARG A 45 3.72 23.30 1.19
N THR A 46 4.63 24.26 1.23
CA THR A 46 5.83 24.28 0.37
C THR A 46 7.03 23.60 1.04
N HIS A 47 7.27 23.90 2.31
CA HIS A 47 8.50 23.52 3.01
C HIS A 47 8.29 22.37 4.03
N GLY A 48 7.03 21.96 4.27
CA GLY A 48 6.71 20.93 5.25
C GLY A 48 6.73 21.43 6.69
N THR A 49 6.69 20.49 7.62
CA THR A 49 6.86 20.69 9.06
C THR A 49 7.78 19.62 9.62
N SER A 50 8.36 19.83 10.79
CA SER A 50 9.19 18.81 11.45
C SER A 50 8.40 17.51 11.77
N THR A 51 7.08 17.59 11.91
CA THR A 51 6.22 16.42 12.11
C THR A 51 6.18 15.54 10.85
N TRP A 52 6.04 16.14 9.66
CA TRP A 52 6.07 15.42 8.39
C TRP A 52 7.46 14.83 8.15
N ALA A 53 8.50 15.66 8.34
CA ALA A 53 9.89 15.24 8.15
C ALA A 53 10.26 14.03 9.01
N ALA A 54 9.79 13.95 10.26
CA ALA A 54 10.03 12.81 11.14
C ALA A 54 9.39 11.51 10.62
N LEU A 55 8.17 11.59 10.08
CA LEU A 55 7.51 10.45 9.44
C LEU A 55 8.24 10.04 8.14
N GLU A 56 8.50 11.05 7.28
CA GLU A 56 9.17 10.85 5.99
C GLU A 56 10.55 10.23 6.17
N GLN A 57 11.33 10.70 7.15
CA GLN A 57 12.61 10.09 7.50
C GLN A 57 12.43 8.64 7.97
N ALA A 58 11.48 8.38 8.87
CA ALA A 58 11.31 7.04 9.44
C ALA A 58 10.89 5.99 8.40
N VAL A 59 9.95 6.36 7.51
CA VAL A 59 9.52 5.47 6.42
C VAL A 59 10.60 5.36 5.34
N GLY A 60 11.28 6.46 5.03
CA GLY A 60 12.40 6.49 4.09
C GLY A 60 13.54 5.56 4.51
N GLU A 61 13.98 5.59 5.77
CA GLU A 61 14.99 4.67 6.30
C GLU A 61 14.53 3.21 6.26
N LEU A 62 13.24 2.96 6.48
CA LEU A 62 12.68 1.61 6.50
C LEU A 62 12.56 1.00 5.10
N GLU A 63 12.16 1.80 4.11
CA GLU A 63 12.00 1.38 2.70
C GLU A 63 13.32 1.47 1.92
N GLY A 64 14.26 2.28 2.38
CA GLY A 64 15.55 2.49 1.72
C GLY A 64 15.56 3.57 0.64
N GLY A 65 14.76 4.65 0.81
CA GLY A 65 14.68 5.76 -0.15
C GLY A 65 14.21 7.07 0.45
N GLN A 66 14.11 8.12 -0.36
CA GLN A 66 13.54 9.40 0.03
C GLN A 66 12.01 9.31 0.03
N CYS A 67 11.38 9.73 1.11
CA CYS A 67 9.93 9.65 1.31
C CYS A 67 9.26 11.02 1.27
N LEU A 68 8.06 11.08 0.67
CA LEU A 68 7.13 12.20 0.77
C LEU A 68 5.77 11.72 1.27
N SER A 69 5.17 12.48 2.18
CA SER A 69 3.84 12.21 2.73
C SER A 69 2.76 13.06 2.07
N PHE A 70 1.56 12.48 1.92
CA PHE A 70 0.39 13.06 1.25
C PHE A 70 -0.86 12.87 2.11
N ALA A 71 -1.89 13.67 1.85
CA ALA A 71 -3.15 13.61 2.61
C ALA A 71 -3.83 12.23 2.60
N THR A 72 -3.70 11.47 1.51
CA THR A 72 -4.28 10.12 1.37
C THR A 72 -3.45 9.27 0.40
N GLY A 73 -3.66 7.94 0.40
CA GLY A 73 -3.07 7.06 -0.61
C GLY A 73 -3.48 7.45 -2.04
N MET A 74 -4.73 7.88 -2.26
CA MET A 74 -5.18 8.36 -3.57
C MET A 74 -4.51 9.68 -3.97
N ALA A 75 -4.23 10.57 -3.02
CA ALA A 75 -3.46 11.78 -3.27
C ALA A 75 -2.02 11.45 -3.70
N ALA A 76 -1.41 10.44 -3.09
CA ALA A 76 -0.09 9.93 -3.50
C ALA A 76 -0.14 9.34 -4.93
N ALA A 77 -1.13 8.49 -5.23
CA ALA A 77 -1.31 7.91 -6.57
C ALA A 77 -1.52 9.00 -7.66
N SER A 78 -2.38 9.99 -7.38
CA SER A 78 -2.60 11.14 -8.27
C SER A 78 -1.33 11.96 -8.47
N ALA A 79 -0.56 12.20 -7.40
CA ALA A 79 0.71 12.94 -7.48
C ALA A 79 1.76 12.20 -8.31
N ILE A 80 1.83 10.87 -8.24
CA ILE A 80 2.71 10.04 -9.07
C ILE A 80 2.35 10.20 -10.55
N LEU A 81 1.09 10.04 -10.90
CA LEU A 81 0.63 10.18 -12.30
C LEU A 81 0.85 11.60 -12.82
N PHE A 82 0.62 12.61 -11.97
CA PHE A 82 0.90 14.00 -12.30
C PHE A 82 2.41 14.26 -12.48
N ALA A 83 3.27 13.68 -11.66
CA ALA A 83 4.72 13.90 -11.70
C ALA A 83 5.38 13.18 -12.90
N LEU A 84 4.91 12.00 -13.26
CA LEU A 84 5.48 11.18 -14.32
C LEU A 84 4.88 11.47 -15.71
N HIS A 85 3.70 12.06 -15.80
CA HIS A 85 3.01 12.43 -17.04
C HIS A 85 2.98 11.31 -18.12
N PRO A 86 2.57 10.09 -17.78
CA PRO A 86 2.55 9.01 -18.76
C PRO A 86 1.51 9.26 -19.86
N SER A 87 1.81 8.81 -21.09
CA SER A 87 0.80 8.66 -22.14
C SER A 87 0.12 7.29 -22.05
N ILE A 88 0.86 6.28 -21.56
CA ILE A 88 0.35 4.92 -21.38
C ILE A 88 0.71 4.43 -19.98
N VAL A 89 -0.28 3.86 -19.31
CA VAL A 89 -0.09 3.13 -18.05
C VAL A 89 -0.46 1.66 -18.27
N VAL A 90 0.52 0.78 -18.06
CA VAL A 90 0.30 -0.68 -17.99
C VAL A 90 0.02 -1.02 -16.53
N VAL A 91 -1.13 -1.63 -16.24
CA VAL A 91 -1.64 -1.81 -14.87
C VAL A 91 -2.28 -3.20 -14.71
N PRO A 92 -2.23 -3.82 -13.52
CA PRO A 92 -2.93 -5.08 -13.29
C PRO A 92 -4.44 -4.96 -13.57
N SER A 93 -4.99 -5.95 -14.24
CA SER A 93 -6.45 -6.04 -14.48
C SER A 93 -7.23 -6.18 -13.17
N VAL A 94 -6.62 -6.79 -12.16
CA VAL A 94 -7.12 -6.90 -10.79
C VAL A 94 -6.18 -6.13 -9.87
N SER A 95 -6.67 -5.02 -9.32
CA SER A 95 -5.90 -4.16 -8.40
C SER A 95 -6.87 -3.23 -7.63
N TYR A 96 -6.35 -2.39 -6.77
CA TYR A 96 -7.16 -1.47 -5.98
C TYR A 96 -8.10 -0.63 -6.85
N LEU A 97 -9.40 -0.75 -6.56
CA LEU A 97 -10.47 -0.13 -7.36
C LEU A 97 -10.33 1.40 -7.49
N GLY A 98 -9.74 2.09 -6.49
CA GLY A 98 -9.55 3.54 -6.53
C GLY A 98 -8.55 3.98 -7.61
N VAL A 99 -7.43 3.26 -7.75
CA VAL A 99 -6.43 3.54 -8.80
C VAL A 99 -7.00 3.23 -10.17
N ARG A 100 -7.73 2.12 -10.32
CA ARG A 100 -8.39 1.78 -11.59
C ARG A 100 -9.44 2.82 -11.97
N ALA A 101 -10.22 3.32 -11.01
CA ALA A 101 -11.20 4.39 -11.25
C ALA A 101 -10.52 5.70 -11.68
N LEU A 102 -9.42 6.08 -11.01
CA LEU A 102 -8.62 7.26 -11.39
C LEU A 102 -8.08 7.14 -12.82
N LEU A 103 -7.51 5.99 -13.17
CA LEU A 103 -6.98 5.74 -14.50
C LEU A 103 -8.09 5.72 -15.57
N SER A 104 -9.27 5.16 -15.26
CA SER A 104 -10.43 5.19 -16.15
C SER A 104 -10.88 6.63 -16.42
N ASP A 105 -11.03 7.44 -15.38
CA ASP A 105 -11.40 8.85 -15.50
C ASP A 105 -10.38 9.63 -16.35
N MET A 106 -9.08 9.43 -16.11
CA MET A 106 -8.03 10.04 -16.90
C MET A 106 -8.06 9.60 -18.38
N GLN A 107 -8.40 8.34 -18.64
CA GLN A 107 -8.55 7.80 -20.01
C GLN A 107 -9.76 8.41 -20.71
N ASP A 108 -10.90 8.49 -20.02
CA ASP A 108 -12.14 9.05 -20.56
C ASP A 108 -11.98 10.53 -20.95
N HIS A 109 -11.08 11.25 -20.26
CA HIS A 109 -10.72 12.63 -20.58
C HIS A 109 -9.51 12.76 -21.53
N GLY A 110 -9.00 11.64 -22.06
CA GLY A 110 -7.91 11.65 -23.04
C GLY A 110 -6.52 11.99 -22.48
N HIS A 111 -6.34 11.91 -21.16
CA HIS A 111 -5.05 12.21 -20.53
C HIS A 111 -4.06 11.03 -20.56
N VAL A 112 -4.56 9.80 -20.57
CA VAL A 112 -3.76 8.59 -20.54
C VAL A 112 -4.49 7.47 -21.30
N ARG A 113 -3.74 6.52 -21.84
CA ARG A 113 -4.28 5.23 -22.29
C ARG A 113 -3.91 4.15 -21.29
N VAL A 114 -4.88 3.35 -20.91
CA VAL A 114 -4.71 2.24 -19.95
C VAL A 114 -4.58 0.91 -20.68
N VAL A 115 -3.56 0.14 -20.33
CA VAL A 115 -3.34 -1.23 -20.81
C VAL A 115 -3.42 -2.17 -19.61
N SER A 116 -4.49 -2.94 -19.54
CA SER A 116 -4.69 -3.92 -18.47
C SER A 116 -3.98 -5.23 -18.79
N VAL A 117 -3.27 -5.79 -17.80
CA VAL A 117 -2.51 -7.04 -17.92
C VAL A 117 -2.82 -7.97 -16.75
N ASP A 118 -2.63 -9.27 -16.95
CA ASP A 118 -2.52 -10.20 -15.85
C ASP A 118 -1.11 -10.07 -15.24
N ILE A 119 -1.02 -9.60 -14.00
CA ILE A 119 0.25 -9.27 -13.38
C ILE A 119 1.10 -10.50 -13.04
N VAL A 120 0.50 -11.69 -12.97
CA VAL A 120 1.23 -12.94 -12.73
C VAL A 120 1.85 -13.51 -14.02
N ASP A 121 1.40 -13.03 -15.18
CA ASP A 121 2.01 -13.37 -16.49
C ASP A 121 3.12 -12.37 -16.84
N THR A 122 4.31 -12.60 -16.28
CA THR A 122 5.49 -11.75 -16.50
C THR A 122 5.79 -11.53 -17.97
N GLU A 123 5.67 -12.56 -18.83
CA GLU A 123 5.93 -12.45 -20.27
C GLU A 123 4.92 -11.50 -20.94
N ALA A 124 3.64 -11.62 -20.61
CA ALA A 124 2.60 -10.73 -21.12
C ALA A 124 2.81 -9.29 -20.68
N VAL A 125 3.20 -9.05 -19.40
CA VAL A 125 3.53 -7.72 -18.89
C VAL A 125 4.72 -7.12 -19.65
N VAL A 126 5.81 -7.86 -19.80
CA VAL A 126 7.01 -7.41 -20.53
C VAL A 126 6.70 -7.10 -21.99
N LYS A 127 5.87 -7.92 -22.63
CA LYS A 127 5.40 -7.67 -24.00
C LYS A 127 4.56 -6.38 -24.07
N ALA A 128 3.68 -6.16 -23.11
CA ALA A 128 2.82 -4.98 -23.07
C ALA A 128 3.62 -3.68 -22.92
N ILE A 129 4.60 -3.64 -21.99
CA ILE A 129 5.44 -2.43 -21.80
C ILE A 129 6.32 -2.15 -23.00
N LYS A 130 6.89 -3.17 -23.64
CA LYS A 130 7.67 -3.00 -24.88
C LYS A 130 6.82 -2.48 -26.04
N ALA A 131 5.59 -2.99 -26.20
CA ALA A 131 4.66 -2.50 -27.21
C ALA A 131 4.26 -1.04 -26.96
N ALA A 132 3.95 -0.69 -25.70
CA ALA A 132 3.64 0.67 -25.30
C ALA A 132 4.83 1.63 -25.55
N SER A 133 6.05 1.21 -25.19
CA SER A 133 7.26 2.00 -25.41
C SER A 133 7.55 2.24 -26.89
N ALA A 134 7.33 1.24 -27.74
CA ALA A 134 7.48 1.38 -29.20
C ALA A 134 6.50 2.39 -29.81
N GLU A 135 5.33 2.61 -29.16
CA GLU A 135 4.29 3.50 -29.64
C GLU A 135 4.53 4.97 -29.25
N VAL A 136 4.92 5.23 -27.99
CA VAL A 136 4.98 6.60 -27.45
C VAL A 136 6.33 7.01 -26.86
N GLY A 137 7.32 6.14 -26.86
CA GLY A 137 8.61 6.33 -26.17
C GLY A 137 8.57 5.82 -24.73
N ALA A 138 9.71 5.32 -24.24
CA ALA A 138 9.81 4.69 -22.91
C ALA A 138 9.48 5.68 -21.77
N GLU A 139 9.92 6.92 -21.90
CA GLU A 139 9.72 8.00 -20.92
C GLU A 139 8.22 8.38 -20.74
N ARG A 140 7.36 7.95 -21.68
CA ARG A 140 5.92 8.18 -21.66
C ARG A 140 5.11 6.97 -21.21
N VAL A 141 5.79 5.89 -20.80
CA VAL A 141 5.17 4.66 -20.30
C VAL A 141 5.43 4.52 -18.81
N VAL A 142 4.41 4.13 -18.07
CA VAL A 142 4.53 3.71 -16.68
C VAL A 142 4.01 2.28 -16.55
N LEU A 143 4.81 1.42 -15.94
CA LEU A 143 4.37 0.13 -15.44
C LEU A 143 3.92 0.31 -13.98
N TRP A 144 2.62 0.22 -13.75
CA TRP A 144 2.03 0.23 -12.42
C TRP A 144 1.88 -1.20 -11.92
N ILE A 145 2.56 -1.55 -10.86
CA ILE A 145 2.52 -2.87 -10.21
C ILE A 145 1.78 -2.72 -8.89
N GLU A 146 0.84 -3.59 -8.61
CA GLU A 146 0.30 -3.79 -7.27
C GLU A 146 0.54 -5.24 -6.88
N THR A 147 1.30 -5.46 -5.82
CA THR A 147 1.67 -6.81 -5.36
C THR A 147 1.85 -6.84 -3.85
N PRO A 148 1.08 -7.69 -3.12
CA PRO A 148 -0.05 -8.50 -3.63
C PRO A 148 -1.22 -7.67 -4.13
N THR A 149 -2.00 -8.18 -5.09
CA THR A 149 -3.15 -7.47 -5.66
C THR A 149 -4.35 -7.46 -4.70
N ASN A 150 -5.17 -6.43 -4.77
CA ASN A 150 -6.43 -6.33 -4.06
C ASN A 150 -7.61 -6.58 -5.03
N PRO A 151 -8.47 -7.59 -4.81
CA PRO A 151 -8.60 -8.40 -3.60
C PRO A 151 -8.08 -9.84 -3.69
N THR A 152 -7.51 -10.27 -4.80
CA THR A 152 -7.21 -11.69 -5.10
C THR A 152 -5.90 -12.17 -4.49
N LEU A 153 -5.05 -11.25 -4.02
CA LEU A 153 -3.73 -11.52 -3.45
C LEU A 153 -2.77 -12.19 -4.45
N ASP A 154 -2.90 -11.87 -5.73
CA ASP A 154 -1.95 -12.31 -6.75
C ASP A 154 -0.61 -11.60 -6.53
N GLU A 155 0.47 -12.34 -6.68
CA GLU A 155 1.82 -11.84 -6.48
C GLU A 155 2.54 -11.76 -7.82
N ALA A 156 3.13 -10.60 -8.11
CA ALA A 156 3.95 -10.37 -9.29
C ALA A 156 5.39 -10.85 -9.05
N GLU A 157 6.06 -11.29 -10.10
CA GLU A 157 7.51 -11.49 -10.09
C GLU A 157 8.22 -10.12 -10.12
N LEU A 158 8.17 -9.45 -8.97
CA LEU A 158 8.51 -8.02 -8.84
C LEU A 158 9.92 -7.69 -9.33
N GLU A 159 10.91 -8.50 -8.95
CA GLU A 159 12.31 -8.29 -9.36
C GLU A 159 12.45 -8.39 -10.89
N GLU A 160 11.86 -9.41 -11.51
CA GLU A 160 11.91 -9.60 -12.96
C GLU A 160 11.24 -8.45 -13.71
N LEU A 161 10.09 -8.00 -13.22
CA LEU A 161 9.37 -6.87 -13.82
C LEU A 161 10.14 -5.55 -13.70
N CYS A 162 10.73 -5.26 -12.52
CA CYS A 162 11.56 -4.07 -12.34
C CYS A 162 12.81 -4.12 -13.24
N VAL A 163 13.49 -5.25 -13.32
CA VAL A 163 14.66 -5.44 -14.20
C VAL A 163 14.28 -5.24 -15.67
N ALA A 164 13.18 -5.85 -16.12
CA ALA A 164 12.73 -5.72 -17.51
C ALA A 164 12.31 -4.29 -17.88
N ALA A 165 11.64 -3.58 -16.97
CA ALA A 165 11.25 -2.19 -17.16
C ALA A 165 12.49 -1.27 -17.22
N ASN A 166 13.43 -1.42 -16.27
CA ASN A 166 14.66 -0.65 -16.23
C ASN A 166 15.54 -0.87 -17.48
N ALA A 167 15.62 -2.12 -17.97
CA ALA A 167 16.33 -2.43 -19.23
C ALA A 167 15.70 -1.76 -20.47
N SER A 168 14.49 -1.24 -20.33
CA SER A 168 13.75 -0.55 -21.39
C SER A 168 13.55 0.95 -21.10
N ASP A 169 14.21 1.49 -20.07
CA ASP A 169 14.08 2.88 -19.58
C ASP A 169 12.63 3.26 -19.19
N ILE A 170 11.81 2.27 -18.82
CA ILE A 170 10.40 2.47 -18.42
C ILE A 170 10.33 2.66 -16.91
N LYS A 171 9.60 3.69 -16.46
CA LYS A 171 9.38 3.97 -15.04
C LYS A 171 8.41 2.95 -14.44
N THR A 172 8.77 2.42 -13.27
CA THR A 172 7.92 1.52 -12.48
C THR A 172 7.34 2.22 -11.28
N VAL A 173 6.08 1.98 -11.00
CA VAL A 173 5.39 2.38 -9.76
C VAL A 173 4.91 1.11 -9.08
N VAL A 174 5.28 0.92 -7.82
CA VAL A 174 4.86 -0.26 -7.05
C VAL A 174 3.98 0.18 -5.89
N ASP A 175 2.71 -0.17 -5.93
CA ASP A 175 1.84 -0.09 -4.75
C ASP A 175 2.11 -1.31 -3.86
N SER A 176 2.87 -1.09 -2.79
CA SER A 176 3.27 -2.10 -1.82
C SER A 176 2.47 -2.00 -0.50
N THR A 177 1.24 -1.47 -0.58
CA THR A 177 0.40 -1.22 0.60
C THR A 177 0.12 -2.48 1.39
N PHE A 178 -0.16 -3.62 0.74
CA PHE A 178 -0.47 -4.89 1.42
C PHE A 178 0.76 -5.54 2.04
N ALA A 179 1.89 -5.48 1.35
CA ALA A 179 3.14 -6.03 1.85
C ALA A 179 3.73 -5.18 2.99
N SER A 180 3.50 -3.87 2.98
CA SER A 180 4.16 -2.89 3.84
C SER A 180 5.70 -2.93 3.73
N PRO A 181 6.46 -1.96 4.26
CA PRO A 181 7.93 -2.03 4.25
C PRO A 181 8.53 -3.19 5.06
N ILE A 182 7.68 -3.95 5.77
CA ILE A 182 8.12 -5.14 6.53
C ILE A 182 8.08 -6.40 5.68
N GLY A 183 7.10 -6.52 4.80
CA GLY A 183 6.96 -7.69 3.92
C GLY A 183 7.75 -7.56 2.63
N GLN A 184 7.92 -6.34 2.10
CA GLN A 184 8.57 -6.11 0.81
C GLN A 184 9.15 -4.70 0.72
N GLN A 185 10.31 -4.55 0.09
CA GLN A 185 11.00 -3.28 -0.14
C GLN A 185 11.33 -3.13 -1.63
N PRO A 186 10.38 -2.67 -2.47
CA PRO A 186 10.53 -2.67 -3.93
C PRO A 186 11.67 -1.82 -4.47
N LEU A 187 12.13 -0.79 -3.74
CA LEU A 187 13.29 0.00 -4.14
C LEU A 187 14.56 -0.84 -4.27
N GLN A 188 14.68 -1.93 -3.50
CA GLN A 188 15.83 -2.85 -3.59
C GLN A 188 15.86 -3.63 -4.90
N PHE A 189 14.71 -3.79 -5.56
CA PHE A 189 14.58 -4.43 -6.87
C PHE A 189 14.62 -3.43 -8.03
N GLY A 190 14.89 -2.15 -7.73
CA GLY A 190 15.00 -1.11 -8.75
C GLY A 190 13.68 -0.47 -9.17
N ALA A 191 12.63 -0.56 -8.35
CA ALA A 191 11.41 0.21 -8.58
C ALA A 191 11.72 1.72 -8.61
N THR A 192 11.11 2.45 -9.56
CA THR A 192 11.32 3.90 -9.67
C THR A 192 10.60 4.64 -8.54
N VAL A 193 9.35 4.27 -8.27
CA VAL A 193 8.53 4.83 -7.19
C VAL A 193 7.84 3.69 -6.45
N VAL A 194 7.90 3.73 -5.12
CA VAL A 194 7.06 2.91 -4.25
C VAL A 194 5.98 3.80 -3.65
N MET A 195 4.76 3.30 -3.57
CA MET A 195 3.71 3.96 -2.81
C MET A 195 3.13 3.06 -1.72
N HIS A 196 2.72 3.69 -0.65
CA HIS A 196 1.91 3.07 0.40
C HIS A 196 0.70 3.95 0.74
N SER A 197 -0.46 3.31 0.87
CA SER A 197 -1.49 3.89 1.70
C SER A 197 -1.10 3.69 3.17
N GLY A 198 -0.46 4.69 3.77
CA GLY A 198 -0.06 4.62 5.18
C GLY A 198 -1.25 4.53 6.14
N THR A 199 -2.45 4.81 5.65
CA THR A 199 -3.76 4.55 6.27
C THR A 199 -3.92 3.11 6.78
N LYS A 200 -3.22 2.15 6.12
CA LYS A 200 -3.34 0.71 6.34
C LYS A 200 -2.40 0.26 7.45
N PHE A 201 -1.55 -0.71 7.19
CA PHE A 201 -0.66 -1.32 8.19
C PHE A 201 0.27 -0.33 8.89
N ILE A 202 0.73 0.75 8.22
CA ILE A 202 1.63 1.74 8.82
C ILE A 202 0.91 2.47 9.96
N GLY A 203 -0.27 3.03 9.75
CA GLY A 203 -1.13 3.58 10.80
C GLY A 203 -1.60 2.50 11.76
N GLY A 204 -2.28 1.48 11.23
CA GLY A 204 -2.61 0.24 11.90
C GLY A 204 -3.69 0.30 12.98
N HIS A 205 -4.42 1.42 13.09
CA HIS A 205 -5.41 1.62 14.17
C HIS A 205 -6.73 2.20 13.65
N SER A 206 -6.95 2.18 12.34
CA SER A 206 -8.20 2.63 11.68
C SER A 206 -8.60 4.09 12.02
N ASP A 207 -7.64 4.95 12.37
CA ASP A 207 -7.84 6.28 12.95
C ASP A 207 -7.26 7.43 12.13
N LEU A 208 -6.62 7.14 10.97
CA LEU A 208 -5.99 8.15 10.12
C LEU A 208 -6.11 7.82 8.62
N MET A 209 -5.92 8.83 7.78
CA MET A 209 -5.66 8.68 6.36
C MET A 209 -4.35 9.37 6.00
N ILE A 210 -3.46 8.67 5.31
CA ILE A 210 -2.19 9.21 4.81
C ILE A 210 -1.70 8.41 3.61
N GLY A 211 -1.04 9.07 2.66
CA GLY A 211 -0.32 8.45 1.56
C GLY A 211 1.17 8.71 1.65
N LEU A 212 1.97 7.80 1.12
CA LEU A 212 3.43 7.90 1.11
C LEU A 212 3.94 7.53 -0.28
N THR A 213 4.94 8.27 -0.77
CA THR A 213 5.71 7.90 -1.96
C THR A 213 7.18 7.86 -1.61
N LEU A 214 7.91 6.92 -2.19
CA LEU A 214 9.33 6.75 -1.97
C LEU A 214 10.05 6.54 -3.29
N THR A 215 11.25 7.11 -3.41
CA THR A 215 12.10 6.96 -4.60
C THR A 215 13.56 7.19 -4.26
N ASN A 216 14.45 6.60 -5.05
CA ASN A 216 15.89 6.88 -5.03
C ASN A 216 16.31 7.77 -6.21
N ASP A 217 15.38 8.12 -7.12
CA ASP A 217 15.62 9.01 -8.25
C ASP A 217 15.36 10.46 -7.80
N ALA A 218 16.41 11.28 -7.76
CA ALA A 218 16.33 12.66 -7.30
C ALA A 218 15.43 13.55 -8.18
N GLU A 219 15.38 13.30 -9.49
CA GLU A 219 14.52 14.05 -10.41
C GLU A 219 13.04 13.69 -10.16
N VAL A 220 12.75 12.42 -9.94
CA VAL A 220 11.41 11.95 -9.59
C VAL A 220 10.98 12.50 -8.23
N PHE A 221 11.88 12.54 -7.25
CA PHE A 221 11.58 13.11 -5.94
C PHE A 221 11.18 14.59 -6.04
N GLU A 222 11.91 15.39 -6.79
CA GLU A 222 11.59 16.81 -7.03
C GLU A 222 10.24 16.98 -7.75
N LYS A 223 9.95 16.15 -8.76
CA LYS A 223 8.66 16.16 -9.45
C LYS A 223 7.51 15.82 -8.51
N LEU A 224 7.67 14.81 -7.65
CA LEU A 224 6.66 14.42 -6.64
C LEU A 224 6.47 15.51 -5.58
N SER A 225 7.56 16.14 -5.11
CA SER A 225 7.51 17.27 -4.19
C SER A 225 6.74 18.44 -4.80
N ARG A 226 7.04 18.79 -6.06
CA ARG A 226 6.31 19.81 -6.80
C ARG A 226 4.82 19.45 -6.96
N ALA A 227 4.51 18.18 -7.29
CA ALA A 227 3.13 17.69 -7.41
C ALA A 227 2.35 17.89 -6.10
N ARG A 228 2.95 17.53 -4.95
CA ARG A 228 2.36 17.75 -3.61
C ARG A 228 2.03 19.22 -3.37
N VAL A 229 2.96 20.12 -3.69
CA VAL A 229 2.80 21.57 -3.50
C VAL A 229 1.69 22.13 -4.39
N VAL A 230 1.71 21.79 -5.69
CA VAL A 230 0.78 22.36 -6.69
C VAL A 230 -0.64 21.83 -6.50
N GLN A 231 -0.78 20.54 -6.19
CA GLN A 231 -2.09 19.92 -5.95
C GLN A 231 -2.61 20.21 -4.54
N GLY A 232 -1.77 20.72 -3.63
CA GLY A 232 -2.15 20.96 -2.23
C GLY A 232 -2.41 19.68 -1.44
N ALA A 233 -1.89 18.55 -1.88
CA ALA A 233 -2.14 17.21 -1.32
C ALA A 233 -1.33 16.93 -0.05
N THR A 234 -1.19 17.92 0.83
CA THR A 234 -0.37 17.85 2.06
C THR A 234 -1.08 17.07 3.17
N PRO A 235 -0.33 16.27 3.98
CA PRO A 235 -0.93 15.57 5.12
C PRO A 235 -1.26 16.52 6.28
N GLY A 236 -2.16 16.12 7.17
CA GLY A 236 -2.34 16.78 8.46
C GLY A 236 -1.19 16.44 9.43
N ALA A 237 -0.90 17.33 10.36
CA ALA A 237 0.16 17.11 11.34
C ALA A 237 -0.18 15.98 12.32
N LEU A 238 -1.45 15.85 12.69
CA LEU A 238 -1.90 14.78 13.57
C LEU A 238 -1.83 13.43 12.89
N GLU A 239 -2.27 13.33 11.64
CA GLU A 239 -2.20 12.10 10.84
C GLU A 239 -0.76 11.65 10.63
N ALA A 240 0.16 12.58 10.36
CA ALA A 240 1.59 12.28 10.23
C ALA A 240 2.19 11.78 11.56
N PHE A 241 1.82 12.41 12.69
CA PHE A 241 2.25 11.96 14.02
C PHE A 241 1.70 10.58 14.37
N LEU A 242 0.41 10.33 14.13
CA LEU A 242 -0.23 9.03 14.40
C LEU A 242 0.36 7.93 13.52
N ALA A 243 0.63 8.22 12.24
CA ALA A 243 1.30 7.29 11.35
C ALA A 243 2.73 6.94 11.83
N LEU A 244 3.51 7.94 12.26
CA LEU A 244 4.82 7.72 12.87
C LEU A 244 4.71 6.88 14.15
N ARG A 245 3.70 7.13 14.99
CA ARG A 245 3.43 6.35 16.20
C ARG A 245 3.06 4.91 15.85
N GLY A 246 2.19 4.71 14.88
CA GLY A 246 1.80 3.38 14.37
C GLY A 246 3.00 2.61 13.82
N LEU A 247 3.89 3.27 13.07
CA LEU A 247 5.10 2.69 12.50
C LEU A 247 5.99 2.03 13.58
N ARG A 248 6.04 2.60 14.80
CA ARG A 248 6.88 2.07 15.90
C ARG A 248 6.55 0.63 16.26
N THR A 249 5.31 0.20 16.06
CA THR A 249 4.85 -1.17 16.37
C THR A 249 4.47 -1.97 15.11
N LEU A 250 4.68 -1.41 13.92
CA LEU A 250 4.35 -2.09 12.67
C LEU A 250 4.95 -3.51 12.58
N PRO A 251 6.24 -3.74 12.86
CA PRO A 251 6.80 -5.09 12.76
C PRO A 251 6.12 -6.11 13.68
N LEU A 252 5.79 -5.70 14.92
CA LEU A 252 5.11 -6.57 15.89
C LEU A 252 3.69 -6.90 15.44
N ARG A 253 2.94 -5.90 14.99
CA ARG A 253 1.55 -6.07 14.54
C ARG A 253 1.48 -6.90 13.26
N TYR A 254 2.34 -6.59 12.29
CA TYR A 254 2.39 -7.30 11.02
C TYR A 254 2.72 -8.78 11.21
N GLU A 255 3.71 -9.10 12.05
CA GLU A 255 4.10 -10.47 12.35
C GLU A 255 2.99 -11.25 13.09
N ALA A 256 2.38 -10.64 14.13
CA ALA A 256 1.31 -11.29 14.88
C ALA A 256 0.08 -11.56 13.98
N ALA A 257 -0.34 -10.56 13.20
CA ALA A 257 -1.44 -10.70 12.26
C ALA A 257 -1.15 -11.72 11.14
N THR A 258 0.09 -11.75 10.63
CA THR A 258 0.51 -12.77 9.65
C THR A 258 0.45 -14.18 10.22
N LYS A 259 0.89 -14.37 11.48
CA LYS A 259 0.78 -15.67 12.16
C LYS A 259 -0.67 -16.11 12.26
N ASN A 260 -1.57 -15.22 12.66
CA ASN A 260 -3.00 -15.50 12.72
C ASN A 260 -3.57 -15.83 11.34
N ALA A 261 -3.23 -15.04 10.31
CA ALA A 261 -3.69 -15.26 8.94
C ALA A 261 -3.25 -16.62 8.39
N ASN A 262 -2.01 -17.03 8.64
CA ASN A 262 -1.50 -18.34 8.23
C ASN A 262 -2.31 -19.48 8.85
N GLU A 263 -2.60 -19.40 10.15
CA GLU A 263 -3.37 -20.45 10.84
C GLU A 263 -4.84 -20.51 10.37
N ILE A 264 -5.48 -19.34 10.21
CA ILE A 264 -6.86 -19.26 9.71
C ILE A 264 -6.92 -19.77 8.27
N CYS A 265 -5.99 -19.39 7.41
CA CYS A 265 -5.92 -19.85 6.03
C CYS A 265 -5.80 -21.39 5.95
N ARG A 266 -4.92 -21.97 6.75
CA ARG A 266 -4.74 -23.42 6.83
C ARG A 266 -6.04 -24.14 7.23
N ARG A 267 -6.80 -23.59 8.18
CA ARG A 267 -8.11 -24.15 8.59
C ARG A 267 -9.15 -24.01 7.48
N LEU A 268 -9.21 -22.85 6.83
CA LEU A 268 -10.13 -22.60 5.72
C LEU A 268 -9.87 -23.52 4.53
N GLN A 269 -8.62 -23.82 4.18
CA GLN A 269 -8.26 -24.71 3.06
C GLN A 269 -8.82 -26.13 3.21
N THR A 270 -9.12 -26.56 4.43
CA THR A 270 -9.69 -27.87 4.72
C THR A 270 -11.18 -27.83 5.09
N HIS A 271 -11.78 -26.64 5.17
CA HIS A 271 -13.16 -26.45 5.59
C HIS A 271 -14.16 -26.76 4.47
N SER A 272 -15.23 -27.54 4.79
CA SER A 272 -16.20 -28.03 3.79
C SER A 272 -16.96 -26.93 3.05
N ALA A 273 -17.18 -25.76 3.68
CA ALA A 273 -17.88 -24.61 3.08
C ALA A 273 -16.97 -23.76 2.18
N ILE A 274 -15.68 -24.03 2.10
CA ILE A 274 -14.70 -23.21 1.36
C ILE A 274 -14.30 -23.92 0.07
N GLU A 275 -14.24 -23.15 -1.01
CA GLU A 275 -13.77 -23.58 -2.32
C GLU A 275 -12.26 -23.35 -2.48
N TRP A 276 -11.78 -22.20 -2.02
CA TRP A 276 -10.40 -21.77 -2.13
C TRP A 276 -10.05 -20.75 -1.03
N ALA A 277 -8.81 -20.76 -0.56
CA ALA A 277 -8.27 -19.78 0.38
C ALA A 277 -6.77 -19.57 0.16
N LYS A 278 -6.32 -18.31 0.22
CA LYS A 278 -4.93 -17.87 0.14
C LYS A 278 -4.72 -16.71 1.09
N ASN A 279 -3.55 -16.64 1.72
CA ASN A 279 -3.10 -15.43 2.41
C ASN A 279 -1.71 -14.99 1.94
N VAL A 280 -1.46 -13.69 2.02
CA VAL A 280 -0.13 -13.07 1.86
C VAL A 280 0.02 -12.06 3.00
N GLY A 281 1.02 -12.29 3.85
CA GLY A 281 1.11 -11.53 5.09
C GLY A 281 -0.19 -11.62 5.90
N PRO A 282 -0.68 -10.51 6.47
CA PRO A 282 -1.94 -10.46 7.23
C PRO A 282 -3.22 -10.49 6.38
N MET A 283 -3.09 -10.33 5.06
CA MET A 283 -4.25 -10.35 4.16
C MET A 283 -4.63 -11.78 3.80
N LEU A 284 -5.92 -12.06 3.87
CA LEU A 284 -6.51 -13.36 3.56
C LEU A 284 -7.67 -13.16 2.60
N SER A 285 -7.73 -13.95 1.53
CA SER A 285 -8.87 -14.03 0.61
C SER A 285 -9.34 -15.46 0.51
N TYR A 286 -10.65 -15.66 0.52
CA TYR A 286 -11.24 -16.99 0.41
C TYR A 286 -12.58 -16.94 -0.31
N ILE A 287 -12.95 -18.07 -0.94
CA ILE A 287 -14.20 -18.22 -1.70
C ILE A 287 -15.13 -19.16 -0.93
N VAL A 288 -16.30 -18.63 -0.54
CA VAL A 288 -17.35 -19.40 0.12
C VAL A 288 -18.19 -20.12 -0.93
N LYS A 289 -18.42 -21.43 -0.77
CA LYS A 289 -19.35 -22.20 -1.59
C LYS A 289 -20.78 -21.66 -1.43
N GLY A 290 -21.50 -21.56 -2.56
CA GLY A 290 -22.84 -20.97 -2.56
C GLY A 290 -22.87 -19.51 -3.00
N GLY A 291 -21.70 -18.95 -3.38
CA GLY A 291 -21.60 -17.66 -4.06
C GLY A 291 -21.97 -16.45 -3.18
N ALA A 292 -22.52 -15.42 -3.81
CA ALA A 292 -22.78 -14.13 -3.16
C ALA A 292 -23.65 -14.24 -1.90
N THR A 293 -24.74 -15.00 -1.96
CA THR A 293 -25.69 -15.15 -0.85
C THR A 293 -25.05 -15.79 0.37
N ALA A 294 -24.23 -16.84 0.16
CA ALA A 294 -23.51 -17.50 1.25
C ALA A 294 -22.44 -16.58 1.85
N ALA A 295 -21.66 -15.88 1.00
CA ALA A 295 -20.65 -14.94 1.46
C ALA A 295 -21.24 -13.74 2.23
N ASP A 296 -22.36 -13.18 1.78
CA ASP A 296 -23.08 -12.12 2.49
C ASP A 296 -23.59 -12.62 3.86
N ARG A 297 -24.10 -13.85 3.93
CA ARG A 297 -24.52 -14.46 5.19
C ARG A 297 -23.36 -14.65 6.17
N VAL A 298 -22.21 -15.14 5.71
CA VAL A 298 -21.01 -15.25 6.54
C VAL A 298 -20.61 -13.89 7.11
N CYS A 299 -20.57 -12.85 6.28
CA CYS A 299 -20.26 -11.48 6.72
C CYS A 299 -21.30 -10.94 7.73
N ALA A 300 -22.57 -11.29 7.58
CA ALA A 300 -23.65 -10.82 8.46
C ALA A 300 -23.74 -11.60 9.78
N THR A 301 -23.27 -12.85 9.83
CA THR A 301 -23.37 -13.74 11.00
C THR A 301 -22.22 -13.57 11.99
N ALA A 302 -21.03 -13.22 11.48
CA ALA A 302 -19.87 -12.95 12.32
C ALA A 302 -20.20 -11.84 13.33
N SER A 303 -19.74 -11.97 14.55
CA SER A 303 -20.08 -11.08 15.66
C SER A 303 -18.87 -10.30 16.20
N MET A 304 -17.71 -10.92 16.22
CA MET A 304 -16.44 -10.31 16.60
C MET A 304 -15.72 -9.74 15.37
N ILE A 305 -15.69 -10.50 14.28
CA ILE A 305 -15.10 -10.05 13.02
C ILE A 305 -15.99 -8.97 12.41
N ILE A 306 -15.44 -7.78 12.24
CA ILE A 306 -16.20 -6.62 11.80
C ILE A 306 -16.39 -6.63 10.28
N THR A 307 -17.64 -6.53 9.82
CA THR A 307 -17.91 -6.31 8.39
C THR A 307 -17.65 -4.84 8.05
N ALA A 308 -16.49 -4.54 7.49
CA ALA A 308 -16.08 -3.19 7.14
C ALA A 308 -15.18 -3.17 5.91
N THR A 309 -15.22 -2.04 5.19
CA THR A 309 -14.19 -1.75 4.19
C THR A 309 -12.90 -1.31 4.86
N SER A 310 -11.82 -1.14 4.07
CA SER A 310 -10.47 -0.88 4.56
C SER A 310 -9.79 -2.15 5.08
N LEU A 311 -8.63 -2.00 5.73
CA LEU A 311 -7.79 -3.12 6.16
C LEU A 311 -6.57 -2.61 6.97
N GLY A 312 -5.83 -3.54 7.55
CA GLY A 312 -4.52 -3.25 8.16
C GLY A 312 -4.61 -2.67 9.57
N GLY A 313 -5.79 -2.67 10.18
CA GLY A 313 -5.97 -2.37 11.60
C GLY A 313 -5.51 -3.49 12.52
N VAL A 314 -5.55 -3.23 13.82
CA VAL A 314 -5.32 -4.25 14.86
C VAL A 314 -6.50 -5.21 14.97
N GLU A 315 -7.67 -4.77 14.56
CA GLU A 315 -8.92 -5.53 14.52
C GLU A 315 -9.04 -6.37 13.22
N THR A 316 -9.65 -7.54 13.34
CA THR A 316 -10.01 -8.38 12.19
C THR A 316 -11.26 -7.84 11.50
N THR A 317 -11.14 -7.55 10.21
CA THR A 317 -12.25 -7.10 9.35
C THR A 317 -12.40 -7.98 8.13
N MET A 318 -13.63 -8.11 7.62
CA MET A 318 -13.89 -8.83 6.37
C MET A 318 -14.98 -8.18 5.54
N GLU A 319 -14.96 -8.43 4.22
CA GLU A 319 -16.04 -8.02 3.33
C GLU A 319 -16.08 -8.84 2.04
N ARG A 320 -17.28 -9.07 1.51
CA ARG A 320 -17.46 -9.62 0.17
C ARG A 320 -17.13 -8.58 -0.89
N ARG A 321 -16.25 -8.91 -1.81
CA ARG A 321 -15.68 -7.92 -2.73
C ARG A 321 -16.54 -7.61 -3.96
N GLN A 322 -17.20 -8.59 -4.55
CA GLN A 322 -18.00 -8.38 -5.77
C GLN A 322 -19.16 -7.37 -5.62
N LYS A 323 -19.54 -7.00 -4.39
CA LYS A 323 -20.57 -5.97 -4.16
C LYS A 323 -20.18 -4.58 -4.71
N TYR A 324 -18.89 -4.34 -4.93
CA TYR A 324 -18.39 -3.10 -5.50
C TYR A 324 -18.29 -3.22 -7.03
N ALA A 325 -18.79 -2.21 -7.76
CA ALA A 325 -18.78 -2.22 -9.23
C ALA A 325 -17.37 -2.42 -9.81
N GLY A 326 -16.34 -1.83 -9.18
CA GLY A 326 -14.96 -2.02 -9.59
C GLY A 326 -14.44 -3.45 -9.45
N ASP A 327 -15.04 -4.27 -8.59
CA ASP A 327 -14.67 -5.68 -8.33
C ASP A 327 -15.73 -6.67 -8.87
N ALA A 328 -16.64 -6.22 -9.77
CA ALA A 328 -17.70 -7.07 -10.32
C ALA A 328 -17.19 -8.31 -11.07
N HIS A 329 -15.94 -8.31 -11.49
CA HIS A 329 -15.27 -9.38 -12.22
C HIS A 329 -14.76 -10.52 -11.33
N VAL A 330 -14.63 -10.32 -9.99
CA VAL A 330 -14.14 -11.36 -9.09
C VAL A 330 -15.22 -12.39 -8.75
N ASN A 331 -14.83 -13.53 -8.20
CA ASN A 331 -15.77 -14.59 -7.80
C ASN A 331 -16.85 -14.04 -6.84
N PRO A 332 -18.15 -14.31 -7.07
CA PRO A 332 -19.25 -13.82 -6.22
C PRO A 332 -19.13 -14.19 -4.74
N GLY A 333 -18.53 -15.33 -4.44
CA GLY A 333 -18.28 -15.80 -3.07
C GLY A 333 -17.00 -15.31 -2.44
N LEU A 334 -16.22 -14.44 -3.13
CA LEU A 334 -14.94 -13.95 -2.62
C LEU A 334 -15.12 -12.98 -1.46
N ILE A 335 -14.59 -13.37 -0.31
CA ILE A 335 -14.43 -12.52 0.87
C ILE A 335 -12.94 -12.20 1.01
N ARG A 336 -12.62 -10.92 1.17
CA ARG A 336 -11.32 -10.45 1.60
C ARG A 336 -11.37 -10.16 3.10
N MET A 337 -10.42 -10.70 3.86
CA MET A 337 -10.25 -10.50 5.28
C MET A 337 -8.90 -9.83 5.56
N SER A 338 -8.89 -8.80 6.39
CA SER A 338 -7.70 -8.26 7.03
C SER A 338 -7.64 -8.85 8.42
N VAL A 339 -6.72 -9.76 8.64
CA VAL A 339 -6.59 -10.45 9.93
C VAL A 339 -5.88 -9.53 10.91
N GLY A 340 -6.44 -9.40 12.10
CA GLY A 340 -5.91 -8.59 13.20
C GLY A 340 -5.00 -9.37 14.15
N ILE A 341 -4.82 -8.81 15.34
CA ILE A 341 -3.92 -9.35 16.37
C ILE A 341 -4.66 -9.94 17.57
N GLU A 342 -5.96 -10.18 17.44
CA GLU A 342 -6.76 -10.86 18.46
C GLU A 342 -6.27 -12.30 18.66
N ASP A 343 -6.75 -12.99 19.67
CA ASP A 343 -6.47 -14.43 19.84
C ASP A 343 -7.01 -15.21 18.63
N VAL A 344 -6.17 -16.05 18.04
CA VAL A 344 -6.50 -16.79 16.81
C VAL A 344 -7.66 -17.75 17.00
N GLU A 345 -7.84 -18.30 18.20
CA GLU A 345 -8.96 -19.21 18.49
C GLU A 345 -10.28 -18.45 18.58
N ASP A 346 -10.27 -17.21 19.08
CA ASP A 346 -11.47 -16.37 19.10
C ASP A 346 -11.87 -15.96 17.68
N ILE A 347 -10.88 -15.57 16.83
CA ILE A 347 -11.15 -15.25 15.41
C ILE A 347 -11.73 -16.49 14.70
N TRP A 348 -11.13 -17.65 14.93
CA TRP A 348 -11.60 -18.89 14.30
C TRP A 348 -13.00 -19.29 14.77
N ALA A 349 -13.28 -19.25 16.07
CA ALA A 349 -14.57 -19.61 16.61
C ALA A 349 -15.73 -18.76 16.04
N ASP A 350 -15.50 -17.46 15.87
CA ASP A 350 -16.50 -16.56 15.26
C ASP A 350 -16.66 -16.86 13.75
N LEU A 351 -15.57 -17.07 13.04
CA LEU A 351 -15.59 -17.40 11.61
C LEU A 351 -16.24 -18.77 11.34
N GLU A 352 -15.88 -19.81 12.10
CA GLU A 352 -16.43 -21.16 11.95
C GLU A 352 -17.94 -21.18 12.18
N LYS A 353 -18.40 -20.45 13.22
CA LYS A 353 -19.83 -20.25 13.48
C LYS A 353 -20.53 -19.56 12.30
N ALA A 354 -19.90 -18.55 11.72
CA ALA A 354 -20.45 -17.83 10.56
C ALA A 354 -20.49 -18.73 9.31
N LEU A 355 -19.52 -19.61 9.11
CA LEU A 355 -19.48 -20.55 7.99
C LEU A 355 -20.48 -21.71 8.12
N ALA A 356 -20.92 -22.03 9.33
CA ALA A 356 -21.90 -23.06 9.61
C ALA A 356 -23.36 -22.59 9.47
N SER A 357 -23.62 -21.30 9.26
CA SER A 357 -24.94 -20.68 9.23
C SER A 357 -25.74 -20.83 7.88
#